data_80e392c1521131269c483111fc6d6397
#
_entry.id   80e392c1521131269c483111fc6d6397
#
_cell.length_a   1.000
_cell.length_b   1.000
_cell.length_c   1.000
_cell.angle_alpha   90.00
_cell.angle_beta   90.00
_cell.angle_gamma   90.00
#
_symmetry.space_group_name_H-M   'P 1'
#
loop_
_entity.id
_entity.type
_entity.pdbx_description
1 polymer ?
#
loop_
_entity_poly.entity_id
_entity_poly.type
_entity_poly.pdbx_seq_one_letter_code
_entity_poly.pdbx_strand_id
1 'polypeptide(L)'
;IVQLNSEQVRSISTATVDQALQGQVAGLFMVQTSGTPGASSNVRIRGRSSITAGNEPLYVIDGVPVNSGNQAISGATSWFSALAGIDSNNIESMTVLKDASATAQYGARGANGVILITTKSGKSGSTTFDFSSTYGWANDAVVGPVPLTAADRFELAAEGYYNSFPTSYPTMEDARARVLSRGDYGAWDAAGRPEGRWDLATRNDDALYQEYNFSAQGG
;
A
#
# COMPACT_ATOMS: atom_id res chain seq x y z
N ILE A 1 0.41 -12.57 24.65
CA ILE A 1 0.80 -11.15 24.57
C ILE A 1 2.23 -11.10 24.03
N VAL A 2 2.48 -10.26 23.04
CA VAL A 2 3.81 -9.97 22.50
C VAL A 2 3.98 -8.46 22.54
N GLN A 3 5.13 -8.00 23.06
CA GLN A 3 5.46 -6.58 23.14
C GLN A 3 6.74 -6.32 22.36
N LEU A 4 6.72 -5.30 21.52
CA LEU A 4 7.86 -4.74 20.81
C LEU A 4 8.23 -3.41 21.47
N ASN A 5 9.51 -3.21 21.70
CA ASN A 5 10.03 -1.94 22.23
C ASN A 5 10.38 -0.96 21.10
N SER A 6 10.68 0.28 21.47
CA SER A 6 10.99 1.35 20.50
C SER A 6 12.21 1.04 19.64
N GLU A 7 13.22 0.34 20.14
CA GLU A 7 14.40 -0.04 19.36
C GLU A 7 14.06 -1.05 18.26
N GLN A 8 13.24 -2.05 18.60
CA GLN A 8 12.78 -3.04 17.61
C GLN A 8 11.91 -2.41 16.52
N VAL A 9 11.06 -1.46 16.88
CA VAL A 9 10.23 -0.74 15.92
C VAL A 9 11.08 0.15 15.00
N ARG A 10 12.05 0.87 15.55
CA ARG A 10 12.97 1.75 14.80
C ARG A 10 13.98 1.00 13.94
N SER A 11 14.40 -0.20 14.32
CA SER A 11 15.38 -0.99 13.56
C SER A 11 14.89 -1.40 12.19
N ILE A 12 13.58 -1.32 11.97
CA ILE A 12 12.92 -1.65 10.71
C ILE A 12 12.59 -0.34 10.01
N SER A 13 13.40 0.01 9.02
CA SER A 13 13.15 1.18 8.17
C SER A 13 11.97 0.90 7.25
N THR A 14 10.76 1.09 7.77
CA THR A 14 9.51 0.83 7.04
C THR A 14 8.68 2.10 6.94
N ALA A 15 7.97 2.24 5.83
CA ALA A 15 7.14 3.41 5.56
C ALA A 15 5.87 3.48 6.43
N THR A 16 5.50 2.39 7.11
CA THR A 16 4.30 2.34 7.96
C THR A 16 4.53 1.52 9.22
N VAL A 17 3.89 1.95 10.31
CA VAL A 17 3.99 1.36 11.65
C VAL A 17 3.56 -0.11 11.69
N ASP A 18 2.55 -0.46 10.93
CA ASP A 18 2.05 -1.82 10.82
C ASP A 18 3.10 -2.77 10.21
N GLN A 19 3.91 -2.31 9.26
CA GLN A 19 5.00 -3.11 8.68
C GLN A 19 6.04 -3.55 9.72
N ALA A 20 6.25 -2.77 10.77
CA ALA A 20 7.17 -3.13 11.84
C ALA A 20 6.74 -4.40 12.60
N LEU A 21 5.49 -4.80 12.52
CA LEU A 21 4.98 -6.05 13.11
C LEU A 21 5.29 -7.30 12.28
N GLN A 22 5.61 -7.12 11.00
CA GLN A 22 5.82 -8.23 10.08
C GLN A 22 7.03 -9.08 10.51
N GLY A 23 6.82 -10.37 10.71
CA GLY A 23 7.86 -11.30 11.13
C GLY A 23 8.25 -11.24 12.62
N GLN A 24 7.82 -10.20 13.36
CA GLN A 24 8.15 -10.04 14.79
C GLN A 24 7.15 -10.74 15.71
N VAL A 25 5.94 -10.97 15.25
CA VAL A 25 4.87 -11.53 16.07
C VAL A 25 4.39 -12.86 15.52
N ALA A 26 4.64 -13.95 16.25
CA ALA A 26 4.17 -15.27 15.86
C ALA A 26 2.63 -15.31 15.77
N GLY A 27 2.10 -15.82 14.65
CA GLY A 27 0.66 -15.90 14.38
C GLY A 27 0.02 -14.60 13.91
N LEU A 28 0.81 -13.57 13.64
CA LEU A 28 0.40 -12.38 12.90
C LEU A 28 0.77 -12.58 11.44
N PHE A 29 -0.22 -12.44 10.58
CA PHE A 29 -0.06 -12.48 9.13
C PHE A 29 -0.36 -11.11 8.55
N MET A 30 0.51 -10.63 7.70
CA MET A 30 0.40 -9.31 7.10
C MET A 30 0.69 -9.39 5.61
N VAL A 31 -0.17 -8.75 4.82
CA VAL A 31 0.00 -8.60 3.38
C VAL A 31 -0.24 -7.14 3.02
N GLN A 32 0.72 -6.53 2.36
CA GLN A 32 0.53 -5.22 1.75
C GLN A 32 -0.40 -5.32 0.55
N THR A 33 -1.33 -4.39 0.42
CA THR A 33 -2.25 -4.33 -0.72
C THR A 33 -1.59 -3.70 -1.95
N SER A 34 -0.56 -2.88 -1.75
CA SER A 34 0.17 -2.16 -2.79
C SER A 34 1.59 -1.85 -2.32
N GLY A 35 2.52 -1.65 -3.26
CA GLY A 35 3.86 -1.13 -2.99
C GLY A 35 3.92 0.40 -2.80
N THR A 36 2.80 1.10 -2.90
CA THR A 36 2.75 2.55 -2.73
C THR A 36 3.06 2.92 -1.26
N PRO A 37 3.91 3.92 -1.00
CA PRO A 37 4.16 4.40 0.35
C PRO A 37 2.86 4.82 1.05
N GLY A 38 2.65 4.36 2.29
CA GLY A 38 1.42 4.62 3.05
C GLY A 38 0.22 3.76 2.67
N ALA A 39 0.37 2.82 1.72
CA ALA A 39 -0.70 1.89 1.38
C ALA A 39 -1.12 1.05 2.59
N SER A 40 -2.41 0.71 2.64
CA SER A 40 -2.95 -0.11 3.71
C SER A 40 -2.39 -1.54 3.65
N SER A 41 -2.21 -2.11 4.82
CA SER A 41 -1.83 -3.50 5.00
C SER A 41 -3.01 -4.30 5.53
N ASN A 42 -3.23 -5.49 5.00
CA ASN A 42 -4.15 -6.46 5.60
C ASN A 42 -3.45 -7.20 6.72
N VAL A 43 -3.75 -6.83 7.95
CA VAL A 43 -3.21 -7.49 9.16
C VAL A 43 -4.23 -8.47 9.70
N ARG A 44 -3.79 -9.69 10.03
CA ARG A 44 -4.63 -10.74 10.62
C ARG A 44 -3.88 -11.42 11.76
N ILE A 45 -4.59 -11.66 12.84
CA ILE A 45 -4.07 -12.38 14.00
C ILE A 45 -4.79 -13.74 14.07
N ARG A 46 -4.01 -14.83 14.05
CA ARG A 46 -4.50 -16.22 14.08
C ARG A 46 -5.39 -16.63 12.88
N GLY A 47 -5.31 -15.92 11.74
CA GLY A 47 -6.02 -16.25 10.52
C GLY A 47 -7.36 -15.54 10.36
N ARG A 48 -8.27 -16.13 9.58
CA ARG A 48 -9.61 -15.57 9.32
C ARG A 48 -10.60 -16.10 10.35
N SER A 49 -11.29 -15.20 11.03
CA SER A 49 -12.34 -15.53 12.00
C SER A 49 -13.74 -15.44 11.40
N SER A 50 -13.93 -14.66 10.33
CA SER A 50 -15.21 -14.44 9.68
C SER A 50 -15.09 -14.49 8.16
N ILE A 51 -16.17 -14.95 7.51
CA ILE A 51 -16.32 -14.97 6.05
C ILE A 51 -16.89 -13.63 5.55
N THR A 52 -17.79 -13.02 6.32
CA THR A 52 -18.56 -11.83 5.92
C THR A 52 -18.19 -10.58 6.69
N ALA A 53 -17.71 -10.70 7.92
CA ALA A 53 -17.27 -9.58 8.74
C ALA A 53 -15.77 -9.30 8.56
N GLY A 54 -15.31 -8.12 8.96
CA GLY A 54 -13.89 -7.75 8.97
C GLY A 54 -13.06 -8.72 9.81
N ASN A 55 -11.84 -9.00 9.36
CA ASN A 55 -10.89 -9.88 10.05
C ASN A 55 -9.68 -9.11 10.57
N GLU A 56 -9.73 -7.78 10.52
CA GLU A 56 -8.65 -6.92 10.98
C GLU A 56 -8.67 -6.76 12.51
N PRO A 57 -7.50 -6.67 13.16
CA PRO A 57 -7.43 -6.40 14.57
C PRO A 57 -7.87 -4.97 14.89
N LEU A 58 -8.29 -4.73 16.14
CA LEU A 58 -8.54 -3.40 16.65
C LEU A 58 -7.22 -2.71 16.98
N TYR A 59 -7.02 -1.49 16.47
CA TYR A 59 -5.92 -0.64 16.88
C TYR A 59 -6.35 0.28 18.01
N VAL A 60 -5.50 0.40 19.02
CA VAL A 60 -5.72 1.31 20.15
C VAL A 60 -4.45 2.13 20.34
N ILE A 61 -4.55 3.44 20.18
CA ILE A 61 -3.44 4.38 20.28
C ILE A 61 -3.64 5.20 21.56
N ASP A 62 -2.71 5.12 22.47
CA ASP A 62 -2.73 5.80 23.77
C ASP A 62 -4.08 5.62 24.51
N GLY A 63 -4.63 4.40 24.43
CA GLY A 63 -5.92 4.06 25.03
C GLY A 63 -7.15 4.41 24.19
N VAL A 64 -7.00 5.11 23.08
CA VAL A 64 -8.10 5.47 22.17
C VAL A 64 -8.23 4.44 21.04
N PRO A 65 -9.38 3.77 20.91
CA PRO A 65 -9.59 2.83 19.82
C PRO A 65 -9.76 3.59 18.50
N VAL A 66 -8.93 3.23 17.52
CA VAL A 66 -8.93 3.79 16.17
C VAL A 66 -9.60 2.80 15.22
N ASN A 67 -10.44 3.32 14.34
CA ASN A 67 -11.06 2.50 13.31
C ASN A 67 -10.03 2.21 12.22
N SER A 68 -9.61 0.94 12.10
CA SER A 68 -8.67 0.49 11.07
C SER A 68 -9.33 0.33 9.69
N GLY A 69 -10.61 0.61 9.59
CA GLY A 69 -11.34 0.55 8.33
C GLY A 69 -10.61 1.38 7.28
N ASN A 70 -10.17 0.68 6.23
CA ASN A 70 -9.50 1.29 5.10
C ASN A 70 -10.30 2.49 4.60
N GLN A 71 -9.75 3.68 4.74
CA GLN A 71 -10.38 4.92 4.25
C GLN A 71 -10.24 4.96 2.74
N ALA A 72 -11.30 4.56 2.01
CA ALA A 72 -11.36 4.83 0.58
C ALA A 72 -11.54 6.32 0.36
N ILE A 73 -10.54 6.94 -0.24
CA ILE A 73 -10.75 8.27 -0.83
C ILE A 73 -11.60 8.03 -2.07
N SER A 74 -12.75 8.71 -2.15
CA SER A 74 -13.69 8.60 -3.27
C SER A 74 -12.96 8.75 -4.60
N GLY A 75 -12.97 7.69 -5.43
CA GLY A 75 -12.29 7.66 -6.73
C GLY A 75 -10.86 7.14 -6.74
N ALA A 76 -10.25 6.80 -5.59
CA ALA A 76 -8.92 6.19 -5.54
C ALA A 76 -9.01 4.65 -5.50
N THR A 77 -8.17 4.00 -6.27
CA THR A 77 -8.01 2.53 -6.25
C THR A 77 -7.12 2.04 -5.10
N SER A 78 -6.50 2.96 -4.37
CA SER A 78 -5.59 2.66 -3.25
C SER A 78 -6.21 3.07 -1.93
N TRP A 79 -6.12 2.17 -0.95
CA TRP A 79 -6.58 2.38 0.42
C TRP A 79 -5.39 2.82 1.26
N PHE A 80 -5.55 3.91 2.01
CA PHE A 80 -4.51 4.36 2.94
C PHE A 80 -4.72 3.74 4.32
N SER A 81 -3.62 3.39 4.97
CA SER A 81 -3.63 2.94 6.36
C SER A 81 -4.03 4.08 7.28
N ALA A 82 -4.93 3.82 8.22
CA ALA A 82 -5.23 4.77 9.30
C ALA A 82 -3.99 5.08 10.17
N LEU A 83 -2.98 4.23 10.10
CA LEU A 83 -1.70 4.38 10.81
C LEU A 83 -0.64 5.15 10.01
N ALA A 84 -0.91 5.48 8.73
CA ALA A 84 0.06 6.18 7.88
C ALA A 84 0.46 7.57 8.40
N GLY A 85 -0.38 8.16 9.27
CA GLY A 85 -0.08 9.44 9.93
C GLY A 85 0.75 9.32 11.20
N ILE A 86 1.10 8.10 11.64
CA ILE A 86 1.88 7.88 12.86
C ILE A 86 3.32 7.58 12.46
N ASP A 87 4.22 8.44 12.92
CA ASP A 87 5.64 8.23 12.73
C ASP A 87 6.14 7.11 13.68
N SER A 88 6.84 6.13 13.13
CA SER A 88 7.46 5.04 13.88
C SER A 88 8.44 5.51 14.96
N ASN A 89 9.07 6.69 14.75
CA ASN A 89 9.96 7.30 15.71
C ASN A 89 9.26 7.81 16.99
N ASN A 90 7.96 8.11 16.89
CA ASN A 90 7.16 8.57 18.02
C ASN A 90 6.57 7.43 18.86
N ILE A 91 6.82 6.17 18.48
CA ILE A 91 6.32 5.01 19.21
C ILE A 91 7.27 4.65 20.36
N GLU A 92 6.72 4.48 21.55
CA GLU A 92 7.41 3.93 22.70
C GLU A 92 7.37 2.40 22.73
N SER A 93 6.17 1.85 22.50
CA SER A 93 5.97 0.40 22.43
C SER A 93 4.75 0.00 21.63
N MET A 94 4.77 -1.22 21.09
CA MET A 94 3.64 -1.87 20.46
C MET A 94 3.36 -3.20 21.15
N THR A 95 2.12 -3.42 21.58
CA THR A 95 1.73 -4.66 22.26
C THR A 95 0.60 -5.34 21.48
N VAL A 96 0.82 -6.59 21.10
CA VAL A 96 -0.18 -7.39 20.37
C VAL A 96 -0.86 -8.36 21.34
N LEU A 97 -2.16 -8.15 21.55
CA LEU A 97 -3.04 -8.98 22.36
C LEU A 97 -3.73 -10.00 21.44
N LYS A 98 -3.32 -11.24 21.56
CA LYS A 98 -3.85 -12.35 20.74
C LYS A 98 -4.88 -13.20 21.48
N ASP A 99 -4.84 -13.19 22.80
CA ASP A 99 -5.62 -14.09 23.64
C ASP A 99 -6.93 -13.45 24.05
N ALA A 100 -8.02 -14.24 24.03
CA ALA A 100 -9.36 -13.77 24.32
C ALA A 100 -9.49 -13.11 25.71
N SER A 101 -8.77 -13.61 26.71
CA SER A 101 -8.74 -13.01 28.05
C SER A 101 -8.14 -11.61 28.05
N ALA A 102 -7.11 -11.37 27.23
CA ALA A 102 -6.46 -10.06 27.13
C ALA A 102 -7.28 -9.08 26.28
N THR A 103 -8.06 -9.56 25.32
CA THR A 103 -8.88 -8.71 24.44
C THR A 103 -10.29 -8.46 24.96
N ALA A 104 -10.72 -9.18 26.01
CA ALA A 104 -12.08 -9.08 26.56
C ALA A 104 -12.47 -7.65 26.99
N GLN A 105 -11.53 -6.85 27.48
CA GLN A 105 -11.76 -5.46 27.85
C GLN A 105 -12.19 -4.54 26.70
N TYR A 106 -11.93 -4.97 25.45
CA TYR A 106 -12.31 -4.22 24.24
C TYR A 106 -13.63 -4.72 23.62
N GLY A 107 -14.29 -5.67 24.28
CA GLY A 107 -15.58 -6.24 23.86
C GLY A 107 -15.51 -6.89 22.47
N ALA A 108 -16.63 -6.86 21.74
CA ALA A 108 -16.75 -7.49 20.44
C ALA A 108 -15.74 -6.97 19.40
N ARG A 109 -15.29 -5.72 19.50
CA ARG A 109 -14.28 -5.15 18.60
C ARG A 109 -12.90 -5.77 18.77
N GLY A 110 -12.61 -6.35 19.94
CA GLY A 110 -11.36 -7.06 20.20
C GLY A 110 -11.34 -8.52 19.75
N ALA A 111 -12.42 -9.03 19.14
CA ALA A 111 -12.55 -10.45 18.78
C ALA A 111 -11.46 -10.95 17.83
N ASN A 112 -10.97 -10.10 16.93
CA ASN A 112 -9.90 -10.42 15.98
C ASN A 112 -8.48 -10.14 16.52
N GLY A 113 -8.38 -9.81 17.81
CA GLY A 113 -7.14 -9.35 18.44
C GLY A 113 -7.06 -7.83 18.55
N VAL A 114 -6.14 -7.35 19.37
CA VAL A 114 -5.94 -5.91 19.61
C VAL A 114 -4.46 -5.58 19.50
N ILE A 115 -4.15 -4.51 18.82
CA ILE A 115 -2.81 -3.95 18.72
C ILE A 115 -2.81 -2.63 19.48
N LEU A 116 -2.09 -2.59 20.60
CA LEU A 116 -1.91 -1.40 21.40
C LEU A 116 -0.65 -0.68 20.95
N ILE A 117 -0.77 0.59 20.64
CA ILE A 117 0.33 1.47 20.28
C ILE A 117 0.42 2.53 21.38
N THR A 118 1.56 2.59 22.03
CA THR A 118 1.86 3.62 23.02
C THR A 118 2.85 4.58 22.40
N THR A 119 2.50 5.85 22.34
CA THR A 119 3.40 6.89 21.85
C THR A 119 4.30 7.40 22.97
N LYS A 120 5.43 7.98 22.60
CA LYS A 120 6.34 8.60 23.55
C LYS A 120 5.67 9.79 24.21
N SER A 121 5.69 9.81 25.52
CA SER A 121 5.23 10.94 26.32
C SER A 121 6.39 11.73 26.90
N GLY A 122 6.20 13.01 27.15
CA GLY A 122 7.19 13.85 27.82
C GLY A 122 7.50 13.29 29.22
N LYS A 123 8.79 13.23 29.56
CA LYS A 123 9.27 12.83 30.87
C LYS A 123 9.76 14.06 31.60
N SER A 124 9.36 14.22 32.87
CA SER A 124 9.89 15.27 33.75
C SER A 124 11.41 15.12 33.91
N GLY A 125 12.18 16.16 33.71
CA GLY A 125 13.63 16.14 33.85
C GLY A 125 14.33 17.11 32.86
N SER A 126 15.62 16.88 32.66
CA SER A 126 16.41 17.68 31.67
C SER A 126 15.86 17.50 30.25
N THR A 127 15.79 18.61 29.52
CA THR A 127 15.36 18.56 28.11
C THR A 127 16.32 17.73 27.27
N THR A 128 15.79 16.74 26.59
CA THR A 128 16.52 15.91 25.61
C THR A 128 16.00 16.20 24.22
N PHE A 129 16.93 16.27 23.26
CA PHE A 129 16.64 16.47 21.85
C PHE A 129 17.02 15.22 21.09
N ASP A 130 16.09 14.72 20.26
CA ASP A 130 16.35 13.63 19.33
C ASP A 130 16.21 14.16 17.91
N PHE A 131 17.18 13.87 17.07
CA PHE A 131 17.11 14.13 15.64
C PHE A 131 17.41 12.85 14.89
N SER A 132 16.56 12.51 13.94
CA SER A 132 16.80 11.41 13.01
C SER A 132 16.59 11.88 11.57
N SER A 133 17.41 11.34 10.67
CA SER A 133 17.33 11.61 9.24
C SER A 133 17.46 10.30 8.49
N THR A 134 16.49 10.01 7.63
CA THR A 134 16.48 8.82 6.80
C THR A 134 16.49 9.22 5.34
N TYR A 135 17.42 8.64 4.60
CA TYR A 135 17.53 8.78 3.14
C TYR A 135 17.39 7.42 2.50
N GLY A 136 16.59 7.34 1.47
CA GLY A 136 16.39 6.10 0.73
C GLY A 136 16.05 6.35 -0.72
N TRP A 137 16.28 5.34 -1.54
CA TRP A 137 15.85 5.31 -2.94
C TRP A 137 14.87 4.17 -3.11
N ALA A 138 13.74 4.43 -3.75
CA ALA A 138 12.72 3.44 -4.04
C ALA A 138 12.72 3.15 -5.55
N ASN A 139 12.89 1.89 -5.88
CA ASN A 139 12.79 1.37 -7.25
C ASN A 139 11.69 0.32 -7.31
N ASP A 140 11.22 0.02 -8.51
CA ASP A 140 10.29 -1.09 -8.71
C ASP A 140 10.92 -2.41 -8.25
N ALA A 141 10.31 -3.07 -7.28
CA ALA A 141 10.76 -4.36 -6.76
C ALA A 141 10.62 -5.49 -7.80
N VAL A 142 9.66 -5.36 -8.71
CA VAL A 142 9.40 -6.30 -9.79
C VAL A 142 9.16 -5.51 -11.06
N VAL A 143 9.93 -5.83 -12.09
CA VAL A 143 9.67 -5.30 -13.44
C VAL A 143 8.33 -5.88 -13.90
N GLY A 144 7.34 -5.04 -14.07
CA GLY A 144 6.04 -5.43 -14.59
C GLY A 144 6.14 -5.96 -16.03
N PRO A 145 5.10 -6.62 -16.55
CA PRO A 145 5.08 -7.02 -17.94
C PRO A 145 5.27 -5.79 -18.82
N VAL A 146 6.11 -5.93 -19.85
CA VAL A 146 6.34 -4.86 -20.83
C VAL A 146 4.99 -4.56 -21.51
N PRO A 147 4.48 -3.31 -21.45
CA PRO A 147 3.26 -2.96 -22.16
C PRO A 147 3.43 -3.16 -23.67
N LEU A 148 2.34 -3.55 -24.33
CA LEU A 148 2.32 -3.64 -25.76
C LEU A 148 2.64 -2.28 -26.39
N THR A 149 3.44 -2.31 -27.45
CA THR A 149 3.67 -1.12 -28.28
C THR A 149 2.34 -0.61 -28.91
N ALA A 150 2.32 0.61 -29.39
CA ALA A 150 1.12 1.13 -30.07
C ALA A 150 0.80 0.31 -31.33
N ALA A 151 1.81 -0.14 -32.05
CA ALA A 151 1.68 -1.02 -33.22
C ALA A 151 1.11 -2.39 -32.83
N ASP A 152 1.63 -3.03 -31.78
CA ASP A 152 1.12 -4.33 -31.32
C ASP A 152 -0.35 -4.23 -30.86
N ARG A 153 -0.70 -3.15 -30.18
CA ARG A 153 -2.09 -2.92 -29.75
C ARG A 153 -3.04 -2.71 -30.93
N PHE A 154 -2.56 -2.04 -31.98
CA PHE A 154 -3.31 -1.89 -33.22
C PHE A 154 -3.55 -3.23 -33.90
N GLU A 155 -2.52 -4.06 -34.05
CA GLU A 155 -2.63 -5.38 -34.66
C GLU A 155 -3.55 -6.29 -33.83
N LEU A 156 -3.41 -6.30 -32.50
CA LEU A 156 -4.28 -7.07 -31.60
C LEU A 156 -5.76 -6.63 -31.71
N ALA A 157 -6.01 -5.33 -31.86
CA ALA A 157 -7.35 -4.82 -32.08
C ALA A 157 -7.92 -5.26 -33.44
N ALA A 158 -7.09 -5.24 -34.50
CA ALA A 158 -7.48 -5.71 -35.82
C ALA A 158 -7.80 -7.21 -35.82
N GLU A 159 -6.94 -8.01 -35.18
CA GLU A 159 -7.17 -9.45 -35.01
C GLU A 159 -8.46 -9.73 -34.22
N GLY A 160 -8.76 -8.93 -33.19
CA GLY A 160 -10.00 -9.01 -32.46
C GLY A 160 -11.24 -8.79 -33.35
N TYR A 161 -11.23 -7.80 -34.25
CA TYR A 161 -12.31 -7.57 -35.21
C TYR A 161 -12.42 -8.70 -36.26
N TYR A 162 -11.29 -9.15 -36.81
CA TYR A 162 -11.25 -10.25 -37.78
C TYR A 162 -11.85 -11.53 -37.18
N ASN A 163 -11.47 -11.92 -35.96
CA ASN A 163 -11.93 -13.15 -35.33
C ASN A 163 -13.38 -13.05 -34.81
N SER A 164 -13.80 -11.87 -34.36
CA SER A 164 -15.15 -11.69 -33.79
C SER A 164 -16.21 -11.49 -34.84
N PHE A 165 -15.88 -10.93 -36.00
CA PHE A 165 -16.84 -10.55 -37.07
C PHE A 165 -16.35 -10.96 -38.45
N PRO A 166 -16.13 -12.26 -38.71
CA PRO A 166 -15.53 -12.73 -39.99
C PRO A 166 -16.39 -12.45 -41.22
N THR A 167 -17.67 -12.29 -41.03
CA THR A 167 -18.59 -11.93 -42.13
C THR A 167 -18.49 -10.46 -42.52
N SER A 168 -18.25 -9.58 -41.54
CA SER A 168 -18.16 -8.14 -41.74
C SER A 168 -16.75 -7.70 -42.15
N TYR A 169 -15.75 -8.41 -41.68
CA TYR A 169 -14.33 -8.17 -41.96
C TYR A 169 -13.67 -9.47 -42.44
N PRO A 170 -13.88 -9.88 -43.69
CA PRO A 170 -13.41 -11.16 -44.22
C PRO A 170 -11.90 -11.25 -44.39
N THR A 171 -11.20 -10.10 -44.34
CA THR A 171 -9.76 -10.04 -44.42
C THR A 171 -9.17 -9.24 -43.24
N MET A 172 -7.91 -9.49 -42.93
CA MET A 172 -7.18 -8.70 -41.92
C MET A 172 -7.07 -7.22 -42.34
N GLU A 173 -7.05 -6.95 -43.63
CA GLU A 173 -7.00 -5.58 -44.18
C GLU A 173 -8.29 -4.81 -43.86
N ASP A 174 -9.45 -5.46 -44.02
CA ASP A 174 -10.75 -4.88 -43.66
C ASP A 174 -10.83 -4.59 -42.17
N ALA A 175 -10.32 -5.51 -41.34
CA ALA A 175 -10.26 -5.35 -39.89
C ALA A 175 -9.35 -4.18 -39.49
N ARG A 176 -8.17 -4.05 -40.10
CA ARG A 176 -7.25 -2.92 -39.90
C ARG A 176 -7.88 -1.60 -40.29
N ALA A 177 -8.56 -1.54 -41.46
CA ALA A 177 -9.28 -0.36 -41.90
C ALA A 177 -10.39 0.03 -40.91
N ARG A 178 -11.07 -0.96 -40.34
CA ARG A 178 -12.05 -0.72 -39.25
C ARG A 178 -11.43 -0.11 -38.02
N VAL A 179 -10.28 -0.60 -37.59
CA VAL A 179 -9.58 -0.04 -36.39
C VAL A 179 -9.13 1.39 -36.67
N LEU A 180 -8.59 1.68 -37.86
CA LEU A 180 -8.18 3.04 -38.26
C LEU A 180 -9.34 4.01 -38.35
N SER A 181 -10.56 3.53 -38.63
CA SER A 181 -11.74 4.39 -38.63
C SER A 181 -12.18 4.88 -37.25
N ARG A 182 -11.59 4.34 -36.18
CA ARG A 182 -11.78 4.82 -34.81
C ARG A 182 -10.92 6.06 -34.59
N GLY A 183 -11.47 7.06 -33.89
CA GLY A 183 -10.82 8.35 -33.72
C GLY A 183 -9.45 8.30 -33.05
N ASP A 184 -9.25 7.36 -32.10
CA ASP A 184 -7.99 7.14 -31.37
C ASP A 184 -6.87 6.60 -32.30
N TYR A 185 -7.15 5.52 -33.04
CA TYR A 185 -6.18 4.91 -33.94
C TYR A 185 -6.01 5.71 -35.25
N GLY A 186 -7.07 6.35 -35.74
CA GLY A 186 -7.00 7.24 -36.90
C GLY A 186 -6.11 8.46 -36.62
N ALA A 187 -6.21 9.06 -35.44
CA ALA A 187 -5.34 10.15 -35.03
C ALA A 187 -3.87 9.69 -34.86
N TRP A 188 -3.64 8.50 -34.34
CA TRP A 188 -2.32 7.90 -34.21
C TRP A 188 -1.67 7.65 -35.59
N ASP A 189 -2.43 7.12 -36.54
CA ASP A 189 -1.97 6.90 -37.92
C ASP A 189 -1.63 8.22 -38.62
N ALA A 190 -2.51 9.22 -38.52
CA ALA A 190 -2.29 10.54 -39.06
C ALA A 190 -1.09 11.27 -38.47
N ALA A 191 -0.72 10.96 -37.22
CA ALA A 191 0.47 11.48 -36.56
C ALA A 191 1.77 10.73 -36.97
N GLY A 192 1.71 9.77 -37.88
CA GLY A 192 2.89 9.03 -38.34
C GLY A 192 3.22 7.83 -37.45
N ARG A 193 2.27 7.32 -36.71
CA ARG A 193 2.37 6.12 -35.86
C ARG A 193 3.45 6.22 -34.75
N PRO A 194 3.46 7.29 -33.95
CA PRO A 194 4.50 7.44 -32.93
C PRO A 194 4.41 6.33 -31.88
N GLU A 195 5.58 5.79 -31.53
CA GLU A 195 5.73 4.85 -30.43
C GLU A 195 5.76 5.64 -29.12
N GLY A 196 4.70 5.53 -28.32
CA GLY A 196 4.60 6.17 -27.00
C GLY A 196 4.78 5.15 -25.87
N ARG A 197 5.93 5.17 -25.19
CA ARG A 197 6.21 4.40 -23.97
C ARG A 197 5.88 5.24 -22.75
N TRP A 198 4.59 5.40 -22.46
CA TRP A 198 4.11 6.17 -21.32
C TRP A 198 4.57 5.60 -19.97
N ASP A 199 4.76 4.28 -19.91
CA ASP A 199 5.32 3.57 -18.77
C ASP A 199 6.73 4.06 -18.43
N LEU A 200 7.56 4.33 -19.42
CA LEU A 200 8.90 4.88 -19.24
C LEU A 200 8.88 6.40 -18.99
N ALA A 201 7.97 7.13 -19.64
CA ALA A 201 7.88 8.57 -19.52
C ALA A 201 7.41 9.03 -18.14
N THR A 202 6.59 8.20 -17.45
CA THR A 202 6.05 8.52 -16.12
C THR A 202 6.74 7.79 -14.98
N ARG A 203 7.66 6.89 -15.31
CA ARG A 203 8.42 6.10 -14.33
C ARG A 203 9.54 6.94 -13.73
N ASN A 204 9.63 6.88 -12.43
CA ASN A 204 10.76 7.41 -11.67
C ASN A 204 11.56 6.23 -11.11
N ASP A 205 12.63 5.85 -11.79
CA ASP A 205 13.44 4.69 -11.43
C ASP A 205 14.22 4.86 -10.13
N ASP A 206 14.46 6.10 -9.72
CA ASP A 206 15.22 6.44 -8.51
C ASP A 206 14.45 7.47 -7.67
N ALA A 207 13.26 7.07 -7.21
CA ALA A 207 12.45 7.95 -6.36
C ALA A 207 13.17 8.19 -5.02
N LEU A 208 13.63 9.41 -4.80
CA LEU A 208 14.29 9.80 -3.55
C LEU A 208 13.25 9.92 -2.44
N TYR A 209 13.47 9.17 -1.35
CA TYR A 209 12.74 9.29 -0.11
C TYR A 209 13.61 9.99 0.93
N GLN A 210 13.07 11.02 1.57
CA GLN A 210 13.74 11.75 2.63
C GLN A 210 12.77 11.96 3.79
N GLU A 211 13.22 11.65 5.00
CA GLU A 211 12.46 11.84 6.21
C GLU A 211 13.36 12.50 7.26
N TYR A 212 12.86 13.55 7.90
CA TYR A 212 13.53 14.25 8.97
C TYR A 212 12.61 14.33 10.17
N ASN A 213 13.04 13.77 11.29
CA ASN A 213 12.31 13.80 12.54
C ASN A 213 13.11 14.56 13.58
N PHE A 214 12.46 15.51 14.23
CA PHE A 214 12.99 16.24 15.35
C PHE A 214 12.01 16.15 16.52
N SER A 215 12.50 15.73 17.69
CA SER A 215 11.70 15.74 18.91
C SER A 215 12.49 16.38 20.06
N ALA A 216 11.76 17.06 20.93
CA ALA A 216 12.27 17.64 22.14
C ALA A 216 11.36 17.21 23.30
N GLN A 217 11.96 16.60 24.34
CA GLN A 217 11.24 16.10 25.51
C GLN A 217 11.89 16.61 26.78
N GLY A 218 11.09 17.06 27.73
CA GLY A 218 11.57 17.52 29.01
C GLY A 218 10.66 18.62 29.62
N GLY A 219 10.83 18.90 30.91
CA GLY A 219 10.08 19.92 31.64
C GLY A 219 10.05 19.65 33.13
#